data_e91619522efafae3058698885acb7d09
#
_entry.id   e91619522efafae3058698885acb7d09
#
_cell.length_a   1.000
_cell.length_b   1.000
_cell.length_c   1.000
_cell.angle_alpha   90.00
_cell.angle_beta   90.00
_cell.angle_gamma   90.00
#
_symmetry.space_group_name_H-M   'P 1'
#
loop_
_entity.id
_entity.type
_entity.pdbx_description
1 polymer ?
#
loop_
_entity_poly.entity_id
_entity_poly.type
_entity_poly.pdbx_seq_one_letter_code
_entity_poly.pdbx_strand_id
1 'polypeptide(L)'
;MLLNNMLRTNSPNKQLLLQPRQARWMGLPLQQMLGIKKKFSEPNAVAKPHRANWKPWGTALAIALCCAMALPAVAQDQPKRGLTLRGSIQTDMLVPENDKQAGITKDNGDFLNNTYVELDASLKNFDAGVRLEYMQYPLPGFEPDFKGWGVPYYYLKWQTQHVELTAGTFYEQFGSGFVLRTYEERSLGVDNSLLGGRLKANPLPGVYVKALAGKQRRYWEHNPGWVGGGDLELNIEQWFPGMKEHDHHLMLGASVVNKNEPDEVIMADATHRLRLPRNVLAYDVRAQWQHGAYNVLAEYARKGQDPTADNGYIYRHGYVAMLSGSYSKRGLSMLLQAKRSVNMGFRSRRSMVGISSYVNHLPAFTLEHTYALPALRPYATQPEGEWAYQASLGYKLKKGTALGGRYGTALKLNFSHVHGIAKNHHGGKGTDGYGSAFWAWGDATYYQDLNVQVEKRWNPALKTTLMYMNQRYNKTVVEGEGGMINANIFVAGVKWKLSTRTTLRTEAQYMQSKDGDGDWLFGLAELSLAPSWMFTVSDQYNAGSTHIHYYQALVTFVHGAHRLQLGYGRTHDGYNCSGGVCRYMPPTKGATLSYSYNF
;
A
#
# COMPACT_ATOMS: atom_id res chain seq x y z
N MET A 1 -54.88 11.33 -21.50
CA MET A 1 -55.97 10.73 -22.29
C MET A 1 -55.55 9.32 -22.63
N LEU A 2 -56.27 8.41 -22.00
CA LEU A 2 -56.76 7.09 -22.41
C LEU A 2 -55.67 6.01 -22.52
N LEU A 3 -55.66 5.14 -21.56
CA LEU A 3 -56.54 4.00 -21.10
C LEU A 3 -56.13 2.71 -21.79
N ASN A 4 -55.57 1.79 -20.97
CA ASN A 4 -56.25 0.62 -20.39
C ASN A 4 -56.73 -0.45 -21.38
N ASN A 5 -56.28 -1.63 -21.20
CA ASN A 5 -56.98 -2.81 -20.69
C ASN A 5 -56.36 -4.08 -21.25
N MET A 6 -55.99 -4.96 -20.31
CA MET A 6 -56.67 -6.21 -19.90
C MET A 6 -56.54 -7.36 -20.93
N LEU A 7 -56.29 -8.58 -20.61
CA LEU A 7 -56.59 -9.50 -19.49
C LEU A 7 -55.77 -10.80 -19.64
N ARG A 8 -55.42 -11.39 -18.51
CA ARG A 8 -55.41 -12.79 -18.10
C ARG A 8 -55.60 -13.91 -19.12
N THR A 9 -54.72 -14.93 -19.10
CA THR A 9 -55.17 -16.30 -18.73
C THR A 9 -53.98 -17.21 -18.35
N ASN A 10 -54.27 -18.07 -17.36
CA ASN A 10 -53.53 -19.08 -16.64
C ASN A 10 -52.79 -20.14 -17.46
N SER A 11 -51.52 -20.47 -17.01
CA SER A 11 -51.01 -21.79 -16.53
C SER A 11 -51.19 -23.07 -17.39
N PRO A 12 -50.42 -24.17 -17.20
CA PRO A 12 -49.17 -24.42 -16.48
C PRO A 12 -48.12 -25.28 -17.23
N ASN A 13 -46.92 -25.39 -16.59
CA ASN A 13 -45.95 -26.48 -16.70
C ASN A 13 -45.22 -26.73 -18.00
N LYS A 14 -43.93 -26.39 -18.00
CA LYS A 14 -42.81 -27.33 -18.20
C LYS A 14 -41.52 -26.74 -17.72
N GLN A 15 -40.97 -27.34 -16.68
CA GLN A 15 -39.58 -27.19 -16.27
C GLN A 15 -38.66 -27.58 -17.42
N LEU A 16 -37.77 -26.67 -17.82
CA LEU A 16 -36.52 -27.02 -18.45
C LEU A 16 -35.45 -26.20 -17.78
N LEU A 17 -34.68 -26.90 -16.94
CA LEU A 17 -33.44 -26.47 -16.33
C LEU A 17 -32.48 -25.98 -17.43
N LEU A 18 -32.23 -24.69 -17.50
CA LEU A 18 -31.02 -24.13 -18.04
C LEU A 18 -30.37 -23.32 -16.93
N GLN A 19 -29.44 -23.99 -16.23
CA GLN A 19 -28.51 -23.31 -15.36
C GLN A 19 -27.55 -22.49 -16.21
N PRO A 20 -27.35 -21.20 -15.96
CA PRO A 20 -26.17 -20.50 -16.42
C PRO A 20 -25.00 -20.93 -15.53
N ARG A 21 -24.10 -21.74 -16.06
CA ARG A 21 -22.76 -21.90 -15.51
C ARG A 21 -22.03 -20.55 -15.68
N GLN A 22 -22.23 -19.65 -14.76
CA GLN A 22 -21.30 -18.55 -14.57
C GLN A 22 -20.19 -19.02 -13.64
N ALA A 23 -18.98 -18.93 -14.16
CA ALA A 23 -17.75 -19.28 -13.51
C ALA A 23 -17.57 -18.52 -12.19
N ARG A 24 -17.68 -19.20 -11.06
CA ARG A 24 -17.17 -18.78 -9.76
C ARG A 24 -15.65 -18.89 -9.77
N TRP A 25 -14.98 -17.79 -10.06
CA TRP A 25 -13.56 -17.62 -9.79
C TRP A 25 -13.32 -16.21 -9.25
N MET A 26 -13.86 -15.90 -8.08
CA MET A 26 -13.46 -14.75 -7.29
C MET A 26 -13.65 -15.05 -5.81
N GLY A 27 -12.56 -14.92 -5.06
CA GLY A 27 -12.56 -14.67 -3.64
C GLY A 27 -13.24 -15.71 -2.76
N LEU A 28 -12.69 -16.91 -2.66
CA LEU A 28 -12.98 -17.74 -1.50
C LEU A 28 -12.28 -17.12 -0.27
N PRO A 29 -12.99 -16.89 0.85
CA PRO A 29 -12.35 -16.53 2.10
C PRO A 29 -11.31 -17.58 2.48
N LEU A 30 -10.19 -17.15 3.03
CA LEU A 30 -9.08 -18.02 3.47
C LEU A 30 -9.52 -19.20 4.36
N GLN A 31 -10.66 -19.10 5.03
CA GLN A 31 -11.24 -20.15 5.86
C GLN A 31 -11.73 -21.39 5.08
N GLN A 32 -12.07 -21.29 3.81
CA GLN A 32 -12.48 -22.44 3.00
C GLN A 32 -11.31 -23.18 2.34
N MET A 33 -10.12 -22.58 2.26
CA MET A 33 -8.92 -23.26 1.75
C MET A 33 -8.31 -24.28 2.75
N LEU A 34 -8.66 -24.21 4.02
CA LEU A 34 -8.12 -25.10 5.06
C LEU A 34 -8.88 -26.44 5.19
N GLY A 35 -9.95 -26.66 4.42
CA GLY A 35 -10.83 -27.84 4.52
C GLY A 35 -10.53 -29.01 3.59
N ILE A 36 -9.59 -28.92 2.67
CA ILE A 36 -9.31 -30.04 1.73
C ILE A 36 -8.07 -30.83 2.18
N LYS A 37 -8.29 -31.78 3.11
CA LYS A 37 -7.38 -32.90 3.30
C LYS A 37 -7.52 -33.83 2.10
N LYS A 38 -6.72 -33.67 1.05
CA LYS A 38 -6.43 -34.73 0.09
C LYS A 38 -4.94 -35.07 0.17
N LYS A 39 -4.71 -36.37 0.52
CA LYS A 39 -3.41 -37.03 0.44
C LYS A 39 -2.83 -36.84 -0.95
N PHE A 40 -1.72 -36.09 -1.04
CA PHE A 40 -0.80 -36.22 -2.15
C PHE A 40 0.43 -36.94 -1.65
N SER A 41 0.79 -38.00 -2.37
CA SER A 41 2.00 -38.78 -2.19
C SER A 41 3.24 -37.92 -2.35
N GLU A 42 4.15 -38.00 -1.41
CA GLU A 42 5.45 -37.33 -1.40
C GLU A 42 6.31 -37.71 -2.60
N PRO A 43 6.99 -36.79 -3.21
CA PRO A 43 8.25 -37.05 -3.88
C PRO A 43 9.41 -36.56 -3.00
N ASN A 44 10.21 -37.51 -2.58
CA ASN A 44 11.62 -37.50 -2.17
C ASN A 44 12.29 -36.24 -1.63
N ALA A 45 12.64 -36.36 -0.35
CA ALA A 45 13.86 -35.88 0.30
C ALA A 45 14.36 -34.45 -0.02
N VAL A 46 13.82 -33.49 0.69
CA VAL A 46 14.54 -32.25 1.01
C VAL A 46 15.08 -32.38 2.43
N ALA A 47 16.36 -32.09 2.59
CA ALA A 47 17.11 -32.20 3.83
C ALA A 47 16.37 -31.49 5.00
N LYS A 48 16.15 -32.21 6.08
CA LYS A 48 15.59 -31.69 7.33
C LYS A 48 16.54 -30.63 7.90
N PRO A 49 16.07 -29.41 8.22
CA PRO A 49 16.85 -28.50 9.02
C PRO A 49 17.02 -29.10 10.43
N HIS A 50 18.23 -29.10 10.93
CA HIS A 50 18.60 -29.51 12.28
C HIS A 50 17.73 -28.79 13.31
N ARG A 51 16.88 -29.54 14.02
CA ARG A 51 16.22 -29.08 15.24
C ARG A 51 17.26 -28.92 16.34
N ALA A 52 17.81 -27.73 16.47
CA ALA A 52 18.49 -27.35 17.72
C ALA A 52 17.41 -27.01 18.77
N ASN A 53 17.41 -27.74 19.86
CA ASN A 53 16.59 -27.49 21.05
C ASN A 53 17.14 -26.24 21.78
N TRP A 54 16.55 -25.08 21.51
CA TRP A 54 17.03 -23.79 22.02
C TRP A 54 15.95 -23.08 22.86
N LYS A 55 15.67 -23.63 24.04
CA LYS A 55 14.77 -22.97 25.03
C LYS A 55 15.38 -21.84 25.88
N PRO A 56 16.70 -21.56 25.96
CA PRO A 56 17.17 -20.45 26.79
C PRO A 56 17.53 -19.15 26.04
N TRP A 57 17.38 -19.06 24.73
CA TRP A 57 17.92 -17.91 23.97
C TRP A 57 16.94 -16.75 23.73
N GLY A 58 15.64 -16.96 23.93
CA GLY A 58 14.67 -15.86 23.91
C GLY A 58 14.92 -14.82 25.01
N THR A 59 15.31 -15.28 26.18
CA THR A 59 15.73 -14.43 27.30
C THR A 59 17.10 -13.79 27.09
N ALA A 60 18.04 -14.48 26.41
CA ALA A 60 19.36 -13.92 26.10
C ALA A 60 19.28 -12.81 25.03
N LEU A 61 18.37 -12.94 24.03
CA LEU A 61 18.15 -11.89 23.04
C LEU A 61 17.47 -10.66 23.65
N ALA A 62 16.51 -10.86 24.55
CA ALA A 62 15.90 -9.76 25.31
C ALA A 62 16.93 -9.06 26.23
N ILE A 63 17.86 -9.80 26.84
CA ILE A 63 18.95 -9.25 27.65
C ILE A 63 19.99 -8.56 26.76
N ALA A 64 20.32 -9.10 25.58
CA ALA A 64 21.20 -8.44 24.62
C ALA A 64 20.59 -7.15 24.05
N LEU A 65 19.26 -7.10 23.80
CA LEU A 65 18.54 -5.87 23.48
C LEU A 65 18.57 -4.87 24.63
N CYS A 66 18.40 -5.32 25.89
CA CYS A 66 18.52 -4.45 27.07
C CYS A 66 19.95 -3.95 27.28
N CYS A 67 20.98 -4.74 26.96
CA CYS A 67 22.39 -4.32 27.03
C CYS A 67 22.77 -3.36 25.89
N ALA A 68 22.19 -3.51 24.69
CA ALA A 68 22.36 -2.54 23.60
C ALA A 68 21.73 -1.17 23.92
N MET A 69 20.73 -1.11 24.81
CA MET A 69 20.15 0.14 25.31
C MET A 69 21.09 0.94 26.25
N ALA A 70 22.20 0.35 26.67
CA ALA A 70 23.17 0.98 27.58
C ALA A 70 24.39 1.58 26.86
N LEU A 71 24.44 1.53 25.51
CA LEU A 71 25.50 2.21 24.75
C LEU A 71 25.26 3.72 24.79
N PRO A 72 26.22 4.53 25.29
CA PRO A 72 26.08 5.97 25.28
C PRO A 72 26.01 6.47 23.84
N ALA A 73 25.04 7.36 23.56
CA ALA A 73 25.00 8.12 22.34
C ALA A 73 26.35 8.84 22.17
N VAL A 74 27.17 8.35 21.25
CA VAL A 74 28.39 9.05 20.86
C VAL A 74 27.93 10.32 20.14
N ALA A 75 28.14 11.46 20.75
CA ALA A 75 27.85 12.76 20.20
C ALA A 75 28.50 12.89 18.81
N GLN A 76 27.69 13.28 17.82
CA GLN A 76 28.15 13.58 16.47
C GLN A 76 29.12 14.77 16.50
N ASP A 77 30.40 14.50 16.56
CA ASP A 77 31.42 15.45 16.15
C ASP A 77 31.55 15.43 14.63
N GLN A 78 31.81 16.60 14.06
CA GLN A 78 31.91 16.92 12.63
C GLN A 78 32.69 15.87 11.80
N PRO A 79 32.36 15.64 10.51
CA PRO A 79 32.89 14.54 9.75
C PRO A 79 34.36 14.72 9.42
N LYS A 80 35.23 14.23 10.25
CA LYS A 80 36.57 13.83 9.83
C LYS A 80 36.36 12.61 8.89
N ARG A 81 37.15 12.50 7.82
CA ARG A 81 37.13 11.49 6.75
C ARG A 81 37.20 10.02 7.27
N GLY A 82 36.41 9.66 8.29
CA GLY A 82 36.38 8.40 8.99
C GLY A 82 35.15 7.56 8.69
N LEU A 83 35.15 6.33 9.15
CA LEU A 83 34.02 5.42 9.13
C LEU A 83 32.85 6.03 9.93
N THR A 84 31.69 6.13 9.28
CA THR A 84 30.42 6.51 9.93
C THR A 84 29.56 5.26 10.07
N LEU A 85 29.12 4.96 11.28
CA LEU A 85 28.18 3.87 11.58
C LEU A 85 26.83 4.47 11.94
N ARG A 86 25.78 3.90 11.42
CA ARG A 86 24.39 4.20 11.73
C ARG A 86 23.64 2.90 11.95
N GLY A 87 22.65 2.91 12.79
CA GLY A 87 21.83 1.73 12.96
C GLY A 87 20.45 2.05 13.46
N SER A 88 19.56 1.08 13.33
CA SER A 88 18.21 1.17 13.87
C SER A 88 17.77 -0.17 14.45
N ILE A 89 16.94 -0.10 15.47
CA ILE A 89 16.21 -1.23 16.02
C ILE A 89 14.75 -0.85 16.01
N GLN A 90 13.91 -1.69 15.42
CA GLN A 90 12.47 -1.59 15.49
C GLN A 90 11.89 -2.94 15.89
N THR A 91 10.98 -2.93 16.85
CA THR A 91 10.23 -4.13 17.23
C THR A 91 8.80 -3.75 17.55
N ASP A 92 7.87 -4.51 16.97
CA ASP A 92 6.45 -4.41 17.21
C ASP A 92 5.97 -5.77 17.73
N MET A 93 5.25 -5.76 18.86
CA MET A 93 4.89 -6.96 19.61
C MET A 93 3.40 -6.92 19.97
N LEU A 94 2.78 -8.10 19.99
CA LEU A 94 1.42 -8.32 20.45
C LEU A 94 1.37 -9.54 21.36
N VAL A 95 0.77 -9.38 22.54
CA VAL A 95 0.34 -10.47 23.42
C VAL A 95 -1.17 -10.62 23.20
N PRO A 96 -1.60 -11.59 22.35
CA PRO A 96 -2.99 -11.70 21.94
C PRO A 96 -3.86 -12.32 23.03
N GLU A 97 -5.10 -11.89 23.07
CA GLU A 97 -6.16 -12.42 23.94
C GLU A 97 -7.35 -12.92 23.10
N ASN A 98 -8.06 -13.92 23.62
CA ASN A 98 -9.34 -14.34 23.05
C ASN A 98 -10.44 -13.31 23.36
N ASP A 99 -11.32 -13.09 22.38
CA ASP A 99 -12.53 -12.29 22.60
C ASP A 99 -13.72 -12.91 21.87
N LYS A 100 -14.59 -13.58 22.60
CA LYS A 100 -15.76 -14.25 22.05
C LYS A 100 -16.78 -13.27 21.45
N GLN A 101 -16.88 -12.06 21.98
CA GLN A 101 -17.81 -11.04 21.50
C GLN A 101 -17.44 -10.57 20.10
N ALA A 102 -16.14 -10.40 19.83
CA ALA A 102 -15.62 -9.96 18.53
C ALA A 102 -15.16 -11.12 17.65
N GLY A 103 -15.41 -12.37 18.03
CA GLY A 103 -14.99 -13.54 17.26
C GLY A 103 -13.47 -13.74 17.19
N ILE A 104 -12.71 -13.14 18.11
CA ILE A 104 -11.25 -13.18 18.10
C ILE A 104 -10.78 -14.46 18.80
N THR A 105 -10.00 -15.26 18.08
CA THR A 105 -9.32 -16.44 18.60
C THR A 105 -7.81 -16.26 18.54
N LYS A 106 -7.13 -16.76 19.56
CA LYS A 106 -5.69 -16.74 19.68
C LYS A 106 -5.10 -17.94 18.96
N ASP A 107 -4.87 -17.83 17.66
CA ASP A 107 -4.47 -18.97 16.84
C ASP A 107 -2.94 -19.21 16.75
N ASN A 108 -2.11 -18.20 17.04
CA ASN A 108 -0.69 -18.21 16.70
C ASN A 108 0.28 -18.03 17.89
N GLY A 109 -0.06 -18.56 19.07
CA GLY A 109 0.84 -18.54 20.22
C GLY A 109 0.60 -17.38 21.19
N ASP A 110 1.42 -17.32 22.24
CA ASP A 110 1.25 -16.38 23.35
C ASP A 110 1.92 -15.04 23.10
N PHE A 111 2.74 -14.93 22.04
CA PHE A 111 3.55 -13.76 21.77
C PHE A 111 3.87 -13.68 20.27
N LEU A 112 3.45 -12.59 19.64
CA LEU A 112 3.73 -12.28 18.25
C LEU A 112 4.68 -11.09 18.17
N ASN A 113 5.63 -11.13 17.23
CA ASN A 113 6.56 -10.01 17.06
C ASN A 113 7.07 -9.90 15.62
N ASN A 114 7.33 -8.66 15.22
CA ASN A 114 8.12 -8.31 14.04
C ASN A 114 9.29 -7.44 14.52
N THR A 115 10.51 -7.93 14.40
CA THR A 115 11.72 -7.25 14.87
C THR A 115 12.72 -7.08 13.73
N TYR A 116 13.25 -5.87 13.60
CA TYR A 116 14.22 -5.45 12.58
C TYR A 116 15.40 -4.79 13.26
N VAL A 117 16.60 -5.20 12.90
CA VAL A 117 17.86 -4.58 13.35
C VAL A 117 18.67 -4.24 12.10
N GLU A 118 18.97 -2.97 11.91
CA GLU A 118 19.73 -2.47 10.75
C GLU A 118 21.05 -1.87 11.20
N LEU A 119 22.07 -2.09 10.42
CA LEU A 119 23.38 -1.47 10.60
C LEU A 119 23.90 -1.05 9.22
N ASP A 120 24.23 0.24 9.10
CA ASP A 120 24.83 0.84 7.92
C ASP A 120 26.19 1.44 8.25
N ALA A 121 27.15 1.23 7.37
CA ALA A 121 28.49 1.75 7.45
C ALA A 121 28.84 2.53 6.19
N SER A 122 29.34 3.75 6.36
CA SER A 122 29.77 4.62 5.26
C SER A 122 31.25 4.99 5.42
N LEU A 123 32.05 4.74 4.38
CA LEU A 123 33.46 5.08 4.33
C LEU A 123 33.84 5.64 2.96
N LYS A 124 34.13 6.93 2.89
CA LYS A 124 34.43 7.63 1.63
C LYS A 124 33.31 7.42 0.59
N ASN A 125 33.65 6.65 -0.46
CA ASN A 125 32.76 6.36 -1.60
C ASN A 125 32.02 5.03 -1.45
N PHE A 126 32.17 4.34 -0.32
CA PHE A 126 31.54 3.05 -0.07
C PHE A 126 30.51 3.14 1.04
N ASP A 127 29.34 2.57 0.79
CA ASP A 127 28.35 2.30 1.81
C ASP A 127 28.06 0.79 1.82
N ALA A 128 27.88 0.25 3.01
CA ALA A 128 27.47 -1.14 3.19
C ALA A 128 26.39 -1.20 4.27
N GLY A 129 25.42 -2.06 4.08
CA GLY A 129 24.34 -2.22 5.06
C GLY A 129 23.91 -3.67 5.22
N VAL A 130 23.38 -3.98 6.39
CA VAL A 130 22.84 -5.29 6.73
C VAL A 130 21.61 -5.12 7.61
N ARG A 131 20.57 -5.94 7.36
CA ARG A 131 19.37 -6.02 8.19
C ARG A 131 19.12 -7.45 8.63
N LEU A 132 19.02 -7.63 9.94
CA LEU A 132 18.54 -8.85 10.58
C LEU A 132 17.06 -8.69 10.89
N GLU A 133 16.27 -9.70 10.59
CA GLU A 133 14.86 -9.78 10.91
C GLU A 133 14.56 -11.00 11.78
N TYR A 134 13.65 -10.84 12.73
CA TYR A 134 13.20 -11.92 13.60
C TYR A 134 11.68 -11.82 13.84
N MET A 135 10.97 -12.89 13.52
CA MET A 135 9.54 -13.04 13.70
C MET A 135 9.26 -14.42 14.33
N GLN A 136 9.09 -14.48 15.64
CA GLN A 136 8.79 -15.74 16.33
C GLN A 136 7.44 -16.29 15.84
N TYR A 137 6.45 -15.44 15.85
CA TYR A 137 5.18 -15.54 15.12
C TYR A 137 4.92 -14.15 14.53
N PRO A 138 4.71 -14.02 13.23
CA PRO A 138 4.45 -12.73 12.62
C PRO A 138 3.17 -12.11 13.17
N LEU A 139 3.10 -10.77 13.18
CA LEU A 139 1.92 -10.03 13.59
C LEU A 139 0.70 -10.37 12.70
N PRO A 140 -0.53 -10.20 13.21
CA PRO A 140 -1.75 -10.47 12.45
C PRO A 140 -1.77 -9.74 11.10
N GLY A 141 -2.27 -10.43 10.07
CA GLY A 141 -2.27 -9.95 8.69
C GLY A 141 -1.01 -10.30 7.89
N PHE A 142 0.10 -10.65 8.55
CA PHE A 142 1.29 -11.15 7.85
C PHE A 142 1.14 -12.63 7.50
N GLU A 143 1.76 -13.06 6.39
CA GLU A 143 1.77 -14.48 6.03
C GLU A 143 2.57 -15.30 7.05
N PRO A 144 2.09 -16.52 7.41
CA PRO A 144 2.80 -17.39 8.35
C PRO A 144 4.23 -17.76 7.92
N ASP A 145 4.52 -17.71 6.62
CA ASP A 145 5.84 -17.98 6.03
C ASP A 145 6.93 -17.00 6.47
N PHE A 146 6.56 -15.84 7.05
CA PHE A 146 7.51 -14.94 7.69
C PHE A 146 8.03 -15.44 9.05
N LYS A 147 7.50 -16.54 9.60
CA LYS A 147 8.00 -17.12 10.85
C LYS A 147 9.45 -17.55 10.72
N GLY A 148 10.33 -17.00 11.57
CA GLY A 148 11.74 -17.35 11.57
C GLY A 148 12.64 -16.14 11.84
N TRP A 149 13.87 -16.25 11.38
CA TRP A 149 14.85 -15.16 11.42
C TRP A 149 15.80 -15.29 10.24
N GLY A 150 16.42 -14.20 9.87
CA GLY A 150 17.39 -14.18 8.78
C GLY A 150 17.99 -12.81 8.54
N VAL A 151 18.85 -12.74 7.52
CA VAL A 151 19.47 -11.53 7.01
C VAL A 151 19.02 -11.34 5.55
N PRO A 152 17.75 -10.91 5.33
CA PRO A 152 17.18 -10.82 3.98
C PRO A 152 17.66 -9.60 3.21
N TYR A 153 18.28 -8.63 3.88
CA TYR A 153 18.73 -7.39 3.25
C TYR A 153 20.18 -7.13 3.62
N TYR A 154 21.06 -7.04 2.59
CA TYR A 154 22.46 -6.68 2.71
C TYR A 154 22.97 -6.14 1.38
N TYR A 155 23.82 -5.11 1.43
CA TYR A 155 24.36 -4.48 0.23
C TYR A 155 25.76 -3.92 0.42
N LEU A 156 26.46 -3.79 -0.70
CA LEU A 156 27.65 -2.98 -0.85
C LEU A 156 27.40 -1.99 -2.00
N LYS A 157 27.57 -0.70 -1.74
CA LYS A 157 27.42 0.37 -2.70
C LYS A 157 28.71 1.14 -2.84
N TRP A 158 29.11 1.38 -4.08
CA TRP A 158 30.19 2.28 -4.44
C TRP A 158 29.61 3.46 -5.23
N GLN A 159 29.97 4.68 -4.81
CA GLN A 159 29.40 5.90 -5.37
C GLN A 159 30.49 6.92 -5.68
N THR A 160 30.41 7.49 -6.88
CA THR A 160 31.18 8.66 -7.31
C THR A 160 30.21 9.79 -7.66
N GLN A 161 30.75 10.91 -8.21
CA GLN A 161 29.91 12.02 -8.66
C GLN A 161 28.96 11.63 -9.81
N HIS A 162 29.35 10.68 -10.68
CA HIS A 162 28.62 10.34 -11.90
C HIS A 162 28.11 8.90 -11.95
N VAL A 163 28.59 8.03 -11.07
CA VAL A 163 28.25 6.60 -11.10
C VAL A 163 28.01 6.07 -9.71
N GLU A 164 26.93 5.32 -9.53
CA GLU A 164 26.62 4.53 -8.36
C GLU A 164 26.46 3.07 -8.79
N LEU A 165 27.21 2.17 -8.15
CA LEU A 165 27.09 0.73 -8.31
C LEU A 165 26.64 0.12 -6.98
N THR A 166 25.62 -0.73 -7.02
CA THR A 166 25.16 -1.48 -5.84
C THR A 166 25.19 -2.96 -6.17
N ALA A 167 25.82 -3.75 -5.31
CA ALA A 167 25.76 -5.20 -5.32
C ALA A 167 25.09 -5.69 -4.04
N GLY A 168 24.18 -6.66 -4.13
CA GLY A 168 23.38 -7.15 -3.01
C GLY A 168 21.91 -6.78 -3.15
N THR A 169 21.27 -6.48 -2.05
CA THR A 169 19.83 -6.17 -2.00
C THR A 169 19.59 -4.67 -2.22
N PHE A 170 18.61 -4.33 -3.04
CA PHE A 170 18.24 -2.94 -3.33
C PHE A 170 16.78 -2.78 -3.67
N TYR A 171 16.31 -1.53 -3.56
CA TYR A 171 15.02 -1.06 -4.05
C TYR A 171 15.23 -0.12 -5.24
N GLU A 172 14.32 -0.13 -6.20
CA GLU A 172 14.35 0.79 -7.33
C GLU A 172 12.95 1.02 -7.90
N GLN A 173 12.78 2.19 -8.52
CA GLN A 173 11.56 2.57 -9.22
C GLN A 173 11.89 3.23 -10.56
N PHE A 174 11.12 2.89 -11.60
CA PHE A 174 11.14 3.53 -12.91
C PHE A 174 9.84 4.31 -13.12
N GLY A 175 9.94 5.59 -13.48
CA GLY A 175 8.79 6.46 -13.65
C GLY A 175 7.83 6.46 -12.45
N SER A 176 6.55 6.38 -12.71
CA SER A 176 5.51 6.26 -11.67
C SER A 176 5.42 4.86 -11.04
N GLY A 177 6.25 3.91 -11.49
CA GLY A 177 6.27 2.54 -11.00
C GLY A 177 5.44 1.55 -11.81
N PHE A 178 4.90 1.95 -12.94
CA PHE A 178 4.02 1.11 -13.76
C PHE A 178 4.68 -0.15 -14.30
N VAL A 179 5.99 -0.13 -14.51
CA VAL A 179 6.76 -1.29 -14.98
C VAL A 179 7.69 -1.85 -13.91
N LEU A 180 8.20 -0.99 -13.01
CA LEU A 180 9.03 -1.39 -11.88
C LEU A 180 8.86 -0.44 -10.70
N ARG A 181 8.49 -0.99 -9.56
CA ARG A 181 8.62 -0.38 -8.24
C ARG A 181 8.85 -1.46 -7.20
N THR A 182 10.02 -1.47 -6.61
CA THR A 182 10.34 -2.30 -5.47
C THR A 182 10.54 -1.41 -4.25
N TYR A 183 9.98 -1.79 -3.10
CA TYR A 183 9.95 -0.99 -1.89
C TYR A 183 9.71 -1.85 -0.66
N GLU A 184 9.89 -1.26 0.51
CA GLU A 184 9.50 -1.83 1.79
C GLU A 184 8.35 -1.02 2.39
N GLU A 185 7.34 -1.71 2.92
CA GLU A 185 6.28 -1.15 3.73
C GLU A 185 5.99 -2.11 4.90
N ARG A 186 6.66 -1.85 6.03
CA ARG A 186 6.63 -2.75 7.20
C ARG A 186 5.24 -2.87 7.82
N SER A 187 4.42 -1.84 7.73
CA SER A 187 3.05 -1.88 8.26
C SER A 187 2.15 -2.85 7.51
N LEU A 188 2.49 -3.14 6.25
CA LEU A 188 1.80 -4.09 5.40
C LEU A 188 2.57 -5.42 5.22
N GLY A 189 3.76 -5.56 5.80
CA GLY A 189 4.62 -6.72 5.55
C GLY A 189 5.03 -6.87 4.09
N VAL A 190 5.17 -5.76 3.37
CA VAL A 190 5.67 -5.73 2.00
C VAL A 190 7.16 -5.46 2.02
N ASP A 191 7.93 -6.37 1.45
CA ASP A 191 9.32 -6.16 1.07
C ASP A 191 9.58 -6.94 -0.22
N ASN A 192 9.56 -6.22 -1.33
CA ASN A 192 9.77 -6.77 -2.67
C ASN A 192 11.14 -6.37 -3.24
N SER A 193 12.15 -6.22 -2.39
CA SER A 193 13.53 -5.94 -2.76
C SER A 193 14.09 -6.94 -3.78
N LEU A 194 15.09 -6.50 -4.54
CA LEU A 194 15.83 -7.33 -5.49
C LEU A 194 17.22 -7.62 -4.97
N LEU A 195 17.63 -8.88 -4.96
CA LEU A 195 19.01 -9.31 -4.74
C LEU A 195 19.73 -9.45 -6.08
N GLY A 196 20.75 -8.63 -6.34
CA GLY A 196 21.48 -8.63 -7.60
C GLY A 196 22.43 -7.45 -7.75
N GLY A 197 22.39 -6.79 -8.90
CA GLY A 197 23.21 -5.63 -9.22
C GLY A 197 22.40 -4.47 -9.77
N ARG A 198 22.80 -3.25 -9.40
CA ARG A 198 22.20 -2.01 -9.88
C ARG A 198 23.29 -1.00 -10.23
N LEU A 199 23.13 -0.37 -11.38
CA LEU A 199 23.90 0.77 -11.87
C LEU A 199 22.99 1.99 -11.94
N LYS A 200 23.47 3.15 -11.43
CA LYS A 200 22.94 4.47 -11.76
C LYS A 200 24.10 5.31 -12.30
N ALA A 201 23.87 6.01 -13.40
CA ALA A 201 24.88 6.85 -14.02
C ALA A 201 24.29 8.17 -14.53
N ASN A 202 25.12 9.21 -14.44
CA ASN A 202 24.88 10.51 -15.06
C ASN A 202 26.08 10.82 -15.99
N PRO A 203 26.11 10.20 -17.19
CA PRO A 203 27.25 10.30 -18.09
C PRO A 203 27.42 11.69 -18.72
N LEU A 204 26.33 12.43 -18.87
CA LEU A 204 26.28 13.77 -19.45
C LEU A 204 25.28 14.64 -18.67
N PRO A 205 25.45 15.97 -18.63
CA PRO A 205 24.46 16.84 -18.04
C PRO A 205 23.06 16.59 -18.63
N GLY A 206 22.08 16.39 -17.76
CA GLY A 206 20.70 16.09 -18.15
C GLY A 206 20.41 14.66 -18.60
N VAL A 207 21.40 13.75 -18.60
CA VAL A 207 21.20 12.34 -18.95
C VAL A 207 21.36 11.48 -17.71
N TYR A 208 20.30 10.76 -17.32
CA TYR A 208 20.29 9.83 -16.19
C TYR A 208 19.94 8.44 -16.69
N VAL A 209 20.78 7.47 -16.37
CA VAL A 209 20.63 6.08 -16.78
C VAL A 209 20.60 5.20 -15.53
N LYS A 210 19.66 4.27 -15.50
CA LYS A 210 19.64 3.19 -14.52
C LYS A 210 19.61 1.85 -15.24
N ALA A 211 20.32 0.87 -14.69
CA ALA A 211 20.25 -0.52 -15.14
C ALA A 211 20.29 -1.44 -13.93
N LEU A 212 19.54 -2.53 -13.96
CA LEU A 212 19.48 -3.47 -12.87
C LEU A 212 19.15 -4.89 -13.33
N ALA A 213 19.56 -5.85 -12.51
CA ALA A 213 19.11 -7.23 -12.60
C ALA A 213 19.17 -7.88 -11.21
N GLY A 214 18.14 -8.64 -10.85
CA GLY A 214 18.08 -9.31 -9.56
C GLY A 214 16.93 -10.29 -9.45
N LYS A 215 16.93 -11.05 -8.36
CA LYS A 215 15.85 -11.93 -7.95
C LYS A 215 15.07 -11.28 -6.83
N GLN A 216 13.74 -11.29 -6.92
CA GLN A 216 12.90 -10.66 -5.94
C GLN A 216 12.82 -11.48 -4.64
N ARG A 217 12.90 -10.80 -3.51
CA ARG A 217 12.70 -11.39 -2.19
C ARG A 217 11.30 -12.01 -2.07
N ARG A 218 11.24 -13.16 -1.43
CA ARG A 218 10.03 -13.82 -0.96
C ARG A 218 10.28 -14.41 0.42
N TYR A 219 9.74 -13.78 1.45
CA TYR A 219 9.98 -14.17 2.85
C TYR A 219 11.49 -14.24 3.18
N TRP A 220 12.01 -15.44 3.44
CA TRP A 220 13.43 -15.73 3.73
C TRP A 220 14.24 -16.16 2.49
N GLU A 221 13.59 -16.31 1.35
CA GLU A 221 14.15 -16.79 0.09
C GLU A 221 13.94 -15.76 -1.03
N HIS A 222 14.24 -16.17 -2.26
CA HIS A 222 14.04 -15.38 -3.46
C HIS A 222 13.19 -16.14 -4.48
N ASN A 223 12.33 -15.43 -5.20
CA ASN A 223 11.62 -16.01 -6.33
C ASN A 223 12.61 -16.56 -7.37
N PRO A 224 12.26 -17.67 -8.06
CA PRO A 224 13.17 -18.30 -9.03
C PRO A 224 13.40 -17.42 -10.26
N GLY A 225 12.45 -16.53 -10.60
CA GLY A 225 12.53 -15.64 -11.75
C GLY A 225 13.51 -14.50 -11.57
N TRP A 226 14.13 -14.06 -12.68
CA TRP A 226 14.94 -12.86 -12.76
C TRP A 226 14.10 -11.66 -13.23
N VAL A 227 14.34 -10.52 -12.62
CA VAL A 227 13.81 -9.22 -13.04
C VAL A 227 14.99 -8.37 -13.44
N GLY A 228 15.00 -7.89 -14.68
CA GLY A 228 16.05 -7.01 -15.18
C GLY A 228 15.48 -5.89 -16.01
N GLY A 229 16.14 -4.73 -16.02
CA GLY A 229 15.65 -3.59 -16.77
C GLY A 229 16.59 -2.41 -16.80
N GLY A 230 16.17 -1.40 -17.56
CA GLY A 230 16.86 -0.13 -17.68
C GLY A 230 15.87 1.02 -17.77
N ASP A 231 16.34 2.18 -17.35
CA ASP A 231 15.61 3.45 -17.33
C ASP A 231 16.50 4.57 -17.85
N LEU A 232 15.97 5.40 -18.70
CA LEU A 232 16.61 6.61 -19.24
C LEU A 232 15.73 7.81 -18.96
N GLU A 233 16.30 8.84 -18.33
CA GLU A 233 15.68 10.15 -18.14
C GLU A 233 16.54 11.25 -18.77
N LEU A 234 15.89 12.13 -19.50
CA LEU A 234 16.51 13.25 -20.22
C LEU A 234 15.90 14.56 -19.73
N ASN A 235 16.69 15.38 -19.06
CA ASN A 235 16.30 16.72 -18.66
C ASN A 235 16.71 17.70 -19.76
N ILE A 236 15.77 18.02 -20.62
CA ILE A 236 15.96 18.75 -21.89
C ILE A 236 16.46 20.18 -21.66
N GLU A 237 16.02 20.82 -20.58
CA GLU A 237 16.45 22.17 -20.22
C GLU A 237 17.95 22.29 -19.90
N GLN A 238 18.64 21.17 -19.65
CA GLN A 238 20.09 21.19 -19.47
C GLN A 238 20.85 21.46 -20.79
N TRP A 239 20.20 21.20 -21.93
CA TRP A 239 20.77 21.39 -23.27
C TRP A 239 20.30 22.66 -23.96
N PHE A 240 19.20 23.26 -23.50
CA PHE A 240 18.59 24.45 -24.07
C PHE A 240 18.51 25.57 -23.01
N PRO A 241 19.54 26.45 -22.91
CA PRO A 241 19.59 27.48 -21.87
C PRO A 241 18.35 28.42 -21.86
N GLY A 242 17.76 28.71 -23.02
CA GLY A 242 16.55 29.53 -23.09
C GLY A 242 15.33 28.91 -22.41
N MET A 243 15.23 27.61 -22.33
CA MET A 243 14.17 26.96 -21.54
C MET A 243 14.34 27.23 -20.05
N LYS A 244 15.58 27.13 -19.56
CA LYS A 244 15.92 27.38 -18.16
C LYS A 244 15.74 28.85 -17.77
N GLU A 245 16.10 29.77 -18.64
CA GLU A 245 15.90 31.23 -18.43
C GLU A 245 14.43 31.62 -18.32
N HIS A 246 13.53 30.87 -19.00
CA HIS A 246 12.09 31.08 -18.94
C HIS A 246 11.38 30.12 -17.96
N ASP A 247 12.11 29.47 -17.04
CA ASP A 247 11.57 28.56 -16.01
C ASP A 247 10.76 27.37 -16.61
N HIS A 248 11.17 26.91 -17.80
CA HIS A 248 10.64 25.68 -18.39
C HIS A 248 11.55 24.50 -18.10
N HIS A 249 11.00 23.47 -17.47
CA HIS A 249 11.66 22.20 -17.21
C HIS A 249 10.92 21.09 -17.95
N LEU A 250 11.61 20.35 -18.81
CA LEU A 250 11.04 19.24 -19.56
C LEU A 250 11.88 17.98 -19.34
N MET A 251 11.28 17.01 -18.69
CA MET A 251 11.86 15.67 -18.54
C MET A 251 11.16 14.71 -19.49
N LEU A 252 11.95 13.98 -20.28
CA LEU A 252 11.48 12.83 -21.07
C LEU A 252 12.09 11.56 -20.49
N GLY A 253 11.30 10.50 -20.36
CA GLY A 253 11.77 9.24 -19.81
C GLY A 253 11.27 8.04 -20.60
N ALA A 254 12.08 6.98 -20.59
CA ALA A 254 11.70 5.68 -21.15
C ALA A 254 12.32 4.56 -20.31
N SER A 255 11.55 3.51 -20.05
CA SER A 255 12.02 2.35 -19.30
C SER A 255 11.64 1.05 -19.98
N VAL A 256 12.43 0.03 -19.70
CA VAL A 256 12.16 -1.35 -20.12
C VAL A 256 12.45 -2.31 -18.96
N VAL A 257 11.57 -3.27 -18.73
CA VAL A 257 11.73 -4.31 -17.72
C VAL A 257 11.38 -5.66 -18.32
N ASN A 258 12.23 -6.65 -18.12
CA ASN A 258 11.96 -8.03 -18.50
C ASN A 258 11.90 -8.91 -17.27
N LYS A 259 10.86 -9.72 -17.18
CA LYS A 259 10.75 -10.84 -16.25
C LYS A 259 11.13 -12.10 -17.00
N ASN A 260 12.14 -12.85 -16.51
CA ASN A 260 12.47 -14.19 -16.97
C ASN A 260 12.09 -15.18 -15.87
N GLU A 261 11.02 -15.92 -16.05
CA GLU A 261 10.47 -16.86 -15.06
C GLU A 261 10.59 -18.30 -15.59
N PRO A 262 11.13 -19.25 -14.80
CA PRO A 262 11.12 -20.65 -15.16
C PRO A 262 9.71 -21.17 -15.45
N ASP A 263 9.64 -22.22 -16.27
CA ASP A 263 8.37 -22.87 -16.59
C ASP A 263 7.75 -23.50 -15.34
N GLU A 264 6.45 -23.28 -15.17
CA GLU A 264 5.62 -23.83 -14.10
C GLU A 264 4.49 -24.64 -14.72
N VAL A 265 4.20 -25.81 -14.16
CA VAL A 265 3.12 -26.65 -14.68
C VAL A 265 1.79 -26.17 -14.10
N ILE A 266 1.03 -25.46 -14.91
CA ILE A 266 -0.32 -24.99 -14.57
C ILE A 266 -1.31 -25.65 -15.54
N MET A 267 -2.29 -26.35 -14.99
CA MET A 267 -3.31 -27.05 -15.76
C MET A 267 -4.48 -26.10 -16.06
N ALA A 268 -4.87 -26.00 -17.31
CA ALA A 268 -6.09 -25.31 -17.72
C ALA A 268 -7.34 -26.14 -17.43
N ASP A 269 -7.22 -27.47 -17.60
CA ASP A 269 -8.23 -28.49 -17.28
C ASP A 269 -7.53 -29.81 -16.93
N ALA A 270 -8.28 -30.90 -16.78
CA ALA A 270 -7.75 -32.22 -16.39
C ALA A 270 -6.69 -32.78 -17.38
N THR A 271 -6.66 -32.32 -18.61
CA THR A 271 -5.85 -32.89 -19.70
C THR A 271 -4.96 -31.88 -20.41
N HIS A 272 -5.20 -30.58 -20.22
CA HIS A 272 -4.47 -29.51 -20.93
C HIS A 272 -3.65 -28.67 -19.97
N ARG A 273 -2.36 -28.55 -20.27
CA ARG A 273 -1.42 -27.66 -19.61
C ARG A 273 -1.35 -26.31 -20.31
N LEU A 274 -1.24 -25.21 -19.56
CA LEU A 274 -0.97 -23.89 -20.10
C LEU A 274 0.46 -23.80 -20.64
N ARG A 275 0.63 -23.17 -21.81
CA ARG A 275 1.93 -22.87 -22.39
C ARG A 275 2.35 -21.46 -22.00
N LEU A 276 3.07 -21.35 -20.90
CA LEU A 276 3.38 -20.05 -20.28
C LEU A 276 4.61 -19.38 -20.91
N PRO A 277 4.60 -18.05 -21.13
CA PRO A 277 5.76 -17.34 -21.64
C PRO A 277 6.86 -17.30 -20.57
N ARG A 278 8.10 -17.66 -20.95
CA ARG A 278 9.26 -17.57 -20.05
C ARG A 278 9.70 -16.12 -19.83
N ASN A 279 9.65 -15.31 -20.87
CA ASN A 279 10.01 -13.90 -20.83
C ASN A 279 8.77 -13.04 -21.04
N VAL A 280 8.59 -12.04 -20.17
CA VAL A 280 7.55 -11.03 -20.29
C VAL A 280 8.22 -9.65 -20.23
N LEU A 281 8.09 -8.91 -21.33
CA LEU A 281 8.60 -7.56 -21.48
C LEU A 281 7.52 -6.54 -21.11
N ALA A 282 7.90 -5.53 -20.32
CA ALA A 282 7.12 -4.34 -20.08
C ALA A 282 7.97 -3.11 -20.39
N TYR A 283 7.37 -2.06 -20.91
CA TYR A 283 8.03 -0.79 -21.16
C TYR A 283 7.11 0.38 -20.82
N ASP A 284 7.70 1.53 -20.50
CA ASP A 284 6.99 2.80 -20.36
C ASP A 284 7.70 3.92 -21.11
N VAL A 285 6.92 4.97 -21.41
CA VAL A 285 7.39 6.27 -21.89
C VAL A 285 6.67 7.36 -21.12
N ARG A 286 7.40 8.41 -20.74
CA ARG A 286 6.86 9.50 -19.94
C ARG A 286 7.41 10.86 -20.34
N ALA A 287 6.57 11.88 -20.16
CA ALA A 287 6.96 13.27 -20.34
C ALA A 287 6.42 14.10 -19.16
N GLN A 288 7.29 14.84 -18.53
CA GLN A 288 6.93 15.78 -17.47
C GLN A 288 7.36 17.18 -17.86
N TRP A 289 6.41 18.11 -17.83
CA TRP A 289 6.66 19.52 -18.06
C TRP A 289 6.29 20.32 -16.83
N GLN A 290 7.22 21.19 -16.41
CA GLN A 290 7.02 22.11 -15.32
C GLN A 290 7.33 23.53 -15.79
N HIS A 291 6.46 24.48 -15.43
CA HIS A 291 6.64 25.91 -15.66
C HIS A 291 5.99 26.70 -14.53
N GLY A 292 6.80 27.41 -13.75
CA GLY A 292 6.32 28.17 -12.61
C GLY A 292 5.52 27.31 -11.63
N ALA A 293 4.24 27.61 -11.52
CA ALA A 293 3.32 26.91 -10.62
C ALA A 293 2.68 25.64 -11.23
N TYR A 294 2.85 25.39 -12.51
CA TYR A 294 2.26 24.27 -13.23
C TYR A 294 3.21 23.09 -13.30
N ASN A 295 2.69 21.89 -13.14
CA ASN A 295 3.39 20.64 -13.41
C ASN A 295 2.42 19.68 -14.08
N VAL A 296 2.81 19.11 -15.22
CA VAL A 296 2.02 18.15 -16.00
C VAL A 296 2.89 16.92 -16.26
N LEU A 297 2.37 15.75 -15.96
CA LEU A 297 3.00 14.46 -16.22
C LEU A 297 2.05 13.60 -17.06
N ALA A 298 2.54 13.10 -18.17
CA ALA A 298 1.89 12.07 -18.98
C ALA A 298 2.78 10.83 -19.03
N GLU A 299 2.21 9.67 -18.80
CA GLU A 299 2.94 8.39 -18.80
C GLU A 299 2.08 7.30 -19.43
N TYR A 300 2.71 6.49 -20.27
CA TYR A 300 2.09 5.32 -20.90
C TYR A 300 3.01 4.12 -20.73
N ALA A 301 2.47 3.04 -20.18
CA ALA A 301 3.19 1.77 -20.07
C ALA A 301 2.42 0.62 -20.71
N ARG A 302 3.15 -0.36 -21.23
CA ARG A 302 2.59 -1.58 -21.83
C ARG A 302 3.37 -2.80 -21.39
N LYS A 303 2.65 -3.90 -21.16
CA LYS A 303 3.18 -5.21 -20.79
C LYS A 303 2.77 -6.26 -21.82
N GLY A 304 3.66 -7.19 -22.13
CA GLY A 304 3.38 -8.38 -22.93
C GLY A 304 2.32 -9.28 -22.29
N GLN A 305 1.95 -10.34 -22.97
CA GLN A 305 1.05 -11.35 -22.41
C GLN A 305 1.72 -12.01 -21.19
N ASP A 306 1.03 -11.96 -20.06
CA ASP A 306 1.50 -12.48 -18.78
C ASP A 306 0.36 -13.20 -18.05
N PRO A 307 0.08 -14.46 -18.41
CA PRO A 307 -0.89 -15.27 -17.69
C PRO A 307 -0.44 -15.50 -16.25
N THR A 308 -1.23 -15.00 -15.29
CA THR A 308 -0.96 -15.07 -13.84
C THR A 308 -2.23 -15.46 -13.08
N ALA A 309 -2.08 -15.90 -11.84
CA ALA A 309 -3.22 -16.23 -10.99
C ALA A 309 -4.18 -15.02 -10.81
N ASP A 310 -3.64 -13.79 -10.72
CA ASP A 310 -4.45 -12.57 -10.57
C ASP A 310 -5.39 -12.30 -11.73
N ASN A 311 -4.98 -12.64 -12.96
CA ASN A 311 -5.80 -12.39 -14.14
C ASN A 311 -6.51 -13.65 -14.67
N GLY A 312 -6.56 -14.74 -13.86
CA GLY A 312 -7.16 -16.00 -14.28
C GLY A 312 -6.42 -16.68 -15.44
N TYR A 313 -5.12 -16.45 -15.55
CA TYR A 313 -4.24 -17.00 -16.58
C TYR A 313 -4.63 -16.61 -18.02
N ILE A 314 -5.17 -15.41 -18.24
CA ILE A 314 -5.51 -14.94 -19.58
C ILE A 314 -4.28 -14.48 -20.36
N TYR A 315 -4.25 -14.78 -21.67
CA TYR A 315 -3.20 -14.37 -22.62
C TYR A 315 -3.53 -13.00 -23.21
N ARG A 316 -3.45 -11.96 -22.37
CA ARG A 316 -3.74 -10.60 -22.75
C ARG A 316 -2.57 -9.67 -22.48
N HIS A 317 -2.31 -8.73 -23.41
CA HIS A 317 -1.42 -7.61 -23.14
C HIS A 317 -2.01 -6.68 -22.08
N GLY A 318 -1.15 -6.14 -21.23
CA GLY A 318 -1.52 -5.10 -20.27
C GLY A 318 -1.12 -3.72 -20.76
N TYR A 319 -1.80 -2.68 -20.30
CA TYR A 319 -1.35 -1.30 -20.44
C TYR A 319 -1.92 -0.40 -19.36
N VAL A 320 -1.24 0.73 -19.14
CA VAL A 320 -1.72 1.85 -18.34
C VAL A 320 -1.39 3.15 -19.05
N ALA A 321 -2.35 4.07 -19.04
CA ALA A 321 -2.19 5.44 -19.51
C ALA A 321 -2.57 6.39 -18.38
N MET A 322 -1.75 7.39 -18.11
CA MET A 322 -1.93 8.35 -17.04
C MET A 322 -1.67 9.76 -17.54
N LEU A 323 -2.50 10.69 -17.05
CA LEU A 323 -2.28 12.13 -17.14
C LEU A 323 -2.50 12.75 -15.77
N SER A 324 -1.53 13.52 -15.29
CA SER A 324 -1.58 14.23 -14.02
C SER A 324 -1.20 15.69 -14.23
N GLY A 325 -2.04 16.62 -13.80
CA GLY A 325 -1.78 18.06 -13.83
C GLY A 325 -1.91 18.65 -12.45
N SER A 326 -0.95 19.46 -12.02
CA SER A 326 -1.03 20.18 -10.76
C SER A 326 -0.68 21.66 -10.94
N TYR A 327 -1.32 22.47 -10.11
CA TYR A 327 -1.03 23.89 -9.97
C TYR A 327 -0.83 24.22 -8.51
N SER A 328 0.30 24.84 -8.16
CA SER A 328 0.62 25.17 -6.77
C SER A 328 1.18 26.58 -6.65
N LYS A 329 0.42 27.44 -5.95
CA LYS A 329 0.81 28.80 -5.60
C LYS A 329 0.49 29.06 -4.13
N ARG A 330 1.13 30.05 -3.52
CA ARG A 330 0.87 30.40 -2.12
C ARG A 330 -0.63 30.56 -1.82
N GLY A 331 -1.18 29.63 -1.06
CA GLY A 331 -2.58 29.61 -0.64
C GLY A 331 -3.56 28.94 -1.58
N LEU A 332 -3.10 28.42 -2.74
CA LEU A 332 -3.92 27.66 -3.68
C LEU A 332 -3.12 26.46 -4.18
N SER A 333 -3.68 25.26 -4.11
CA SER A 333 -3.17 24.05 -4.73
C SER A 333 -4.31 23.32 -5.44
N MET A 334 -4.03 22.81 -6.63
CA MET A 334 -4.97 22.05 -7.43
C MET A 334 -4.24 20.81 -7.98
N LEU A 335 -4.95 19.69 -8.03
CA LEU A 335 -4.49 18.43 -8.64
C LEU A 335 -5.63 17.86 -9.46
N LEU A 336 -5.35 17.47 -10.69
CA LEU A 336 -6.25 16.73 -11.58
C LEU A 336 -5.49 15.54 -12.13
N GLN A 337 -6.06 14.36 -11.97
CA GLN A 337 -5.44 13.12 -12.43
C GLN A 337 -6.45 12.22 -13.11
N ALA A 338 -6.01 11.54 -14.15
CA ALA A 338 -6.77 10.49 -14.81
C ALA A 338 -5.85 9.31 -15.13
N LYS A 339 -6.33 8.10 -14.90
CA LYS A 339 -5.61 6.85 -15.22
C LYS A 339 -6.57 5.85 -15.82
N ARG A 340 -6.13 5.17 -16.87
CA ARG A 340 -6.75 3.94 -17.35
C ARG A 340 -5.77 2.80 -17.28
N SER A 341 -6.14 1.72 -16.60
CA SER A 341 -5.36 0.49 -16.56
C SER A 341 -6.15 -0.69 -17.11
N VAL A 342 -5.45 -1.64 -17.71
CA VAL A 342 -6.00 -2.89 -18.24
C VAL A 342 -4.97 -3.98 -18.06
N ASN A 343 -5.27 -5.02 -17.28
CA ASN A 343 -4.42 -6.21 -17.10
C ASN A 343 -2.93 -5.89 -16.84
N MET A 344 -2.64 -4.87 -16.03
CA MET A 344 -1.28 -4.35 -15.86
C MET A 344 -0.57 -4.90 -14.61
N GLY A 345 -1.20 -5.76 -13.81
CA GLY A 345 -0.52 -6.48 -12.73
C GLY A 345 0.71 -7.21 -13.25
N PHE A 346 1.90 -7.00 -12.63
CA PHE A 346 3.17 -7.58 -13.05
C PHE A 346 3.87 -8.20 -11.85
N ARG A 347 4.07 -9.52 -11.88
CA ARG A 347 4.65 -10.30 -10.79
C ARG A 347 5.89 -11.06 -11.23
N SER A 348 6.87 -11.19 -10.34
CA SER A 348 8.05 -12.03 -10.60
C SER A 348 7.73 -13.53 -10.52
N ARG A 349 6.60 -13.92 -9.91
CA ARG A 349 6.08 -15.28 -9.86
C ARG A 349 4.58 -15.31 -10.16
N ARG A 350 4.19 -16.00 -11.22
CA ARG A 350 2.84 -15.99 -11.80
C ARG A 350 1.77 -16.70 -10.96
N SER A 351 2.17 -17.68 -10.15
CA SER A 351 1.24 -18.42 -9.29
C SER A 351 0.92 -17.70 -7.97
N MET A 352 1.55 -16.57 -7.69
CA MET A 352 1.32 -15.81 -6.47
C MET A 352 0.08 -14.92 -6.58
N VAL A 353 -0.59 -14.74 -5.44
CA VAL A 353 -1.81 -13.93 -5.28
C VAL A 353 -1.63 -12.89 -4.18
N GLY A 354 -2.62 -12.03 -3.98
CA GLY A 354 -2.60 -10.98 -2.97
C GLY A 354 -1.58 -9.88 -3.28
N ILE A 355 -0.85 -9.41 -2.28
CA ILE A 355 0.17 -8.34 -2.43
C ILE A 355 1.58 -8.88 -2.72
N SER A 356 1.74 -10.20 -2.74
CA SER A 356 3.05 -10.86 -2.86
C SER A 356 3.59 -10.83 -4.29
N SER A 357 4.91 -10.70 -4.40
CA SER A 357 5.68 -10.83 -5.66
C SER A 357 5.38 -9.79 -6.75
N TYR A 358 4.68 -8.70 -6.48
CA TYR A 358 4.57 -7.60 -7.43
C TYR A 358 5.94 -6.95 -7.69
N VAL A 359 6.25 -6.69 -8.96
CA VAL A 359 7.41 -5.92 -9.39
C VAL A 359 7.03 -4.51 -9.83
N ASN A 360 5.75 -4.25 -10.03
CA ASN A 360 5.23 -2.94 -10.39
C ASN A 360 4.21 -2.43 -9.35
N HIS A 361 3.77 -1.20 -9.53
CA HIS A 361 2.78 -0.55 -8.70
C HIS A 361 1.80 0.28 -9.55
N LEU A 362 0.52 0.20 -9.21
CA LEU A 362 -0.54 0.98 -9.84
C LEU A 362 -1.22 1.82 -8.76
N PRO A 363 -0.91 3.12 -8.65
CA PRO A 363 -1.53 3.98 -7.65
C PRO A 363 -3.05 4.09 -7.86
N ALA A 364 -3.81 4.13 -6.78
CA ALA A 364 -5.27 4.06 -6.81
C ALA A 364 -5.96 5.31 -7.38
N PHE A 365 -5.31 6.48 -7.35
CA PHE A 365 -5.90 7.79 -7.68
C PHE A 365 -7.13 8.11 -6.83
N THR A 366 -7.04 7.76 -5.55
CA THR A 366 -7.98 8.12 -4.50
C THR A 366 -7.25 8.82 -3.37
N LEU A 367 -7.94 9.61 -2.57
CA LEU A 367 -7.36 10.21 -1.38
C LEU A 367 -7.21 9.16 -0.29
N GLU A 368 -6.01 9.02 0.27
CA GLU A 368 -5.81 8.27 1.51
C GLU A 368 -6.26 9.11 2.70
N HIS A 369 -7.21 8.57 3.45
CA HIS A 369 -7.80 9.26 4.60
C HIS A 369 -7.07 8.89 5.89
N THR A 370 -6.81 9.89 6.74
CA THR A 370 -6.17 9.73 8.06
C THR A 370 -7.17 9.60 9.21
N TYR A 371 -8.45 9.83 8.96
CA TYR A 371 -9.53 9.66 9.93
C TYR A 371 -10.04 8.23 9.92
N ALA A 372 -10.38 7.68 11.08
CA ALA A 372 -10.71 6.27 11.24
C ALA A 372 -11.89 5.81 10.36
N LEU A 373 -13.02 6.51 10.41
CA LEU A 373 -14.20 6.11 9.62
C LEU A 373 -14.06 6.36 8.12
N PRO A 374 -13.50 7.50 7.64
CA PRO A 374 -13.14 7.67 6.23
C PRO A 374 -12.18 6.61 5.69
N ALA A 375 -11.24 6.15 6.50
CA ALA A 375 -10.26 5.12 6.14
C ALA A 375 -10.77 3.68 6.31
N LEU A 376 -11.98 3.47 6.81
CA LEU A 376 -12.53 2.14 7.08
C LEU A 376 -12.65 1.27 5.81
N ARG A 377 -12.90 1.92 4.66
CA ARG A 377 -13.04 1.25 3.36
C ARG A 377 -12.11 1.89 2.34
N PRO A 378 -10.82 1.56 2.39
CA PRO A 378 -9.82 2.09 1.46
C PRO A 378 -9.93 1.40 0.11
N TYR A 379 -9.45 2.05 -0.94
CA TYR A 379 -9.48 1.52 -2.29
C TYR A 379 -8.08 1.13 -2.80
N ALA A 380 -7.96 -0.05 -3.40
CA ALA A 380 -6.79 -0.50 -4.15
C ALA A 380 -7.13 -0.67 -5.63
N THR A 381 -6.18 -0.35 -6.51
CA THR A 381 -6.33 -0.54 -7.96
C THR A 381 -6.66 -1.99 -8.30
N GLN A 382 -7.70 -2.18 -9.12
CA GLN A 382 -8.13 -3.51 -9.53
C GLN A 382 -7.28 -4.03 -10.69
N PRO A 383 -6.70 -5.25 -10.57
CA PRO A 383 -5.74 -5.78 -11.54
C PRO A 383 -6.34 -6.01 -12.94
N GLU A 384 -7.63 -6.31 -13.02
CA GLU A 384 -8.31 -6.55 -14.29
C GLU A 384 -8.47 -5.29 -15.16
N GLY A 385 -8.59 -4.13 -14.53
CA GLY A 385 -8.63 -2.84 -15.19
C GLY A 385 -9.71 -1.90 -14.67
N GLU A 386 -9.40 -0.62 -14.77
CA GLU A 386 -10.23 0.48 -14.27
C GLU A 386 -9.96 1.79 -15.01
N TRP A 387 -10.91 2.70 -14.92
CA TRP A 387 -10.72 4.13 -15.06
C TRP A 387 -10.71 4.76 -13.67
N ALA A 388 -9.73 5.58 -13.37
CA ALA A 388 -9.63 6.30 -12.10
C ALA A 388 -9.39 7.79 -12.35
N TYR A 389 -10.14 8.64 -11.65
CA TYR A 389 -10.07 10.10 -11.72
C TYR A 389 -9.96 10.67 -10.33
N GLN A 390 -9.12 11.67 -10.17
CA GLN A 390 -9.00 12.43 -8.91
C GLN A 390 -8.90 13.92 -9.21
N ALA A 391 -9.66 14.71 -8.45
CA ALA A 391 -9.55 16.16 -8.42
C ALA A 391 -9.43 16.63 -6.98
N SER A 392 -8.39 17.43 -6.67
CA SER A 392 -8.19 17.97 -5.34
C SER A 392 -7.95 19.48 -5.41
N LEU A 393 -8.53 20.22 -4.46
CA LEU A 393 -8.37 21.65 -4.31
C LEU A 393 -8.04 21.99 -2.87
N GLY A 394 -6.94 22.67 -2.64
CA GLY A 394 -6.58 23.27 -1.36
C GLY A 394 -6.55 24.80 -1.47
N TYR A 395 -7.33 25.49 -0.64
CA TYR A 395 -7.41 26.94 -0.66
C TYR A 395 -7.30 27.55 0.74
N LYS A 396 -6.40 28.51 0.92
CA LYS A 396 -6.31 29.32 2.15
C LYS A 396 -7.01 30.65 1.97
N LEU A 397 -8.10 30.84 2.68
CA LEU A 397 -8.82 32.10 2.73
C LEU A 397 -7.94 33.22 3.29
N LYS A 398 -8.02 34.42 2.70
CA LYS A 398 -7.22 35.59 3.15
C LYS A 398 -7.56 35.89 4.62
N LYS A 399 -6.51 36.10 5.41
CA LYS A 399 -6.64 36.60 6.79
C LYS A 399 -7.26 37.99 6.80
N GLY A 400 -8.00 38.33 7.85
CA GLY A 400 -8.69 39.61 7.98
C GLY A 400 -10.04 39.69 7.26
N THR A 401 -10.45 38.66 6.51
CA THR A 401 -11.81 38.56 5.91
C THR A 401 -12.78 37.86 6.85
N ALA A 402 -14.09 38.01 6.61
CA ALA A 402 -15.13 37.35 7.43
C ALA A 402 -14.97 35.84 7.51
N LEU A 403 -14.68 35.17 6.38
CA LEU A 403 -14.47 33.70 6.32
C LEU A 403 -13.05 33.31 6.73
N GLY A 404 -12.03 34.08 6.34
CA GLY A 404 -10.62 33.80 6.65
C GLY A 404 -10.27 34.00 8.11
N GLY A 405 -10.93 34.94 8.79
CA GLY A 405 -10.66 35.28 10.17
C GLY A 405 -9.25 35.84 10.39
N ARG A 406 -8.92 36.18 11.65
CA ARG A 406 -7.61 36.77 12.02
C ARG A 406 -6.45 35.78 11.79
N TYR A 407 -6.64 34.49 12.05
CA TYR A 407 -5.58 33.47 12.05
C TYR A 407 -5.56 32.57 10.82
N GLY A 408 -6.57 32.65 9.97
CA GLY A 408 -6.72 31.94 8.71
C GLY A 408 -7.62 30.72 8.78
N THR A 409 -8.26 30.46 7.65
CA THR A 409 -9.09 29.28 7.40
C THR A 409 -8.56 28.59 6.14
N ALA A 410 -8.43 27.27 6.15
CA ALA A 410 -8.09 26.46 5.00
C ALA A 410 -9.29 25.60 4.60
N LEU A 411 -9.56 25.54 3.33
CA LEU A 411 -10.56 24.68 2.69
C LEU A 411 -9.81 23.64 1.87
N LYS A 412 -10.23 22.37 2.00
CA LYS A 412 -9.78 21.27 1.14
C LYS A 412 -11.02 20.58 0.56
N LEU A 413 -10.99 20.36 -0.72
CA LEU A 413 -11.99 19.62 -1.47
C LEU A 413 -11.27 18.50 -2.21
N ASN A 414 -11.81 17.28 -2.16
CA ASN A 414 -11.36 16.19 -2.97
C ASN A 414 -12.55 15.45 -3.57
N PHE A 415 -12.39 15.04 -4.80
CA PHE A 415 -13.29 14.13 -5.50
C PHE A 415 -12.46 13.04 -6.15
N SER A 416 -12.77 11.78 -5.83
CA SER A 416 -12.19 10.59 -6.47
C SER A 416 -13.31 9.75 -7.06
N HIS A 417 -13.12 9.24 -8.26
CA HIS A 417 -14.08 8.36 -8.92
C HIS A 417 -13.35 7.27 -9.68
N VAL A 418 -13.69 6.02 -9.38
CA VAL A 418 -13.13 4.84 -10.04
C VAL A 418 -14.27 3.96 -10.53
N HIS A 419 -14.19 3.54 -11.77
CA HIS A 419 -15.16 2.63 -12.37
C HIS A 419 -14.48 1.59 -13.28
N GLY A 420 -15.20 0.49 -13.54
CA GLY A 420 -14.75 -0.58 -14.42
C GLY A 420 -14.57 -0.14 -15.87
N ILE A 421 -13.89 -0.96 -16.63
CA ILE A 421 -13.78 -0.86 -18.09
C ILE A 421 -14.80 -1.79 -18.75
N ALA A 422 -15.33 -1.39 -19.89
CA ALA A 422 -16.18 -2.29 -20.69
C ALA A 422 -15.33 -3.47 -21.20
N LYS A 423 -15.79 -4.69 -20.96
CA LYS A 423 -15.10 -5.93 -21.33
C LYS A 423 -15.95 -6.71 -22.32
N ASN A 424 -15.42 -6.94 -23.52
CA ASN A 424 -16.00 -7.85 -24.51
C ASN A 424 -15.22 -9.17 -24.43
N HIS A 425 -15.75 -10.15 -23.73
CA HIS A 425 -15.11 -11.45 -23.60
C HIS A 425 -15.03 -12.16 -24.94
N HIS A 426 -13.84 -12.67 -25.28
CA HIS A 426 -13.64 -13.48 -26.45
C HIS A 426 -14.16 -14.90 -26.15
N GLY A 427 -15.00 -15.42 -27.04
CA GLY A 427 -15.76 -16.64 -26.77
C GLY A 427 -14.92 -17.89 -26.64
N GLY A 428 -15.32 -18.80 -25.78
CA GLY A 428 -15.06 -20.22 -25.78
C GLY A 428 -13.98 -20.73 -24.85
N LYS A 429 -12.79 -20.17 -24.75
CA LYS A 429 -11.72 -20.63 -23.85
C LYS A 429 -11.43 -19.55 -22.83
N GLY A 430 -11.58 -19.84 -21.54
CA GLY A 430 -11.42 -18.86 -20.45
C GLY A 430 -10.09 -18.10 -20.45
N THR A 431 -9.06 -18.62 -21.13
CA THR A 431 -7.73 -18.01 -21.24
C THR A 431 -7.59 -16.98 -22.36
N ASP A 432 -8.58 -16.80 -23.25
CA ASP A 432 -8.52 -15.84 -24.36
C ASP A 432 -8.69 -14.39 -23.89
N GLY A 433 -9.25 -14.21 -22.69
CA GLY A 433 -9.41 -12.90 -22.05
C GLY A 433 -10.57 -12.09 -22.68
N TYR A 434 -10.36 -10.77 -22.78
CA TYR A 434 -11.39 -9.83 -23.23
C TYR A 434 -10.79 -8.69 -24.06
N GLY A 435 -11.60 -8.10 -24.97
CA GLY A 435 -11.35 -6.82 -25.61
C GLY A 435 -11.87 -5.67 -24.77
N SER A 436 -11.26 -4.49 -24.87
CA SER A 436 -11.76 -3.27 -24.26
C SER A 436 -11.33 -2.07 -25.09
N ALA A 437 -12.29 -1.35 -25.68
CA ALA A 437 -11.99 -0.12 -26.40
C ALA A 437 -11.49 0.96 -25.43
N PHE A 438 -10.54 1.81 -25.87
CA PHE A 438 -9.85 2.75 -24.96
C PHE A 438 -10.82 3.68 -24.22
N TRP A 439 -11.83 4.21 -24.88
CA TRP A 439 -12.80 5.15 -24.31
C TRP A 439 -14.06 4.49 -23.73
N ALA A 440 -14.16 3.16 -23.82
CA ALA A 440 -15.33 2.46 -23.33
C ALA A 440 -15.32 2.34 -21.79
N TRP A 441 -16.41 2.79 -21.19
CA TRP A 441 -16.68 2.70 -19.76
C TRP A 441 -17.44 1.41 -19.45
N GLY A 442 -17.11 0.81 -18.30
CA GLY A 442 -17.90 -0.28 -17.76
C GLY A 442 -19.04 0.25 -16.89
N ASP A 443 -20.03 -0.59 -16.62
CA ASP A 443 -21.24 -0.18 -15.90
C ASP A 443 -21.04 -0.06 -14.37
N ALA A 444 -20.00 -0.71 -13.84
CA ALA A 444 -19.78 -0.78 -12.40
C ALA A 444 -18.91 0.37 -11.88
N THR A 445 -19.45 1.16 -10.96
CA THR A 445 -18.64 2.02 -10.09
C THR A 445 -17.93 1.15 -9.06
N TYR A 446 -16.60 1.32 -8.92
CA TYR A 446 -15.78 0.60 -7.96
C TYR A 446 -15.63 1.39 -6.66
N TYR A 447 -15.32 2.68 -6.80
CA TYR A 447 -15.13 3.58 -5.68
C TYR A 447 -15.49 5.01 -6.06
N GLN A 448 -16.03 5.77 -5.11
CA GLN A 448 -16.19 7.22 -5.23
C GLN A 448 -16.12 7.84 -3.85
N ASP A 449 -15.39 8.93 -3.73
CA ASP A 449 -15.49 9.82 -2.59
C ASP A 449 -15.60 11.29 -3.03
N LEU A 450 -16.41 12.02 -2.31
CA LEU A 450 -16.44 13.47 -2.33
C LEU A 450 -16.28 13.95 -0.91
N ASN A 451 -15.19 14.65 -0.60
CA ASN A 451 -15.00 15.19 0.74
C ASN A 451 -14.65 16.67 0.73
N VAL A 452 -15.15 17.35 1.76
CA VAL A 452 -14.92 18.78 2.01
C VAL A 452 -14.42 18.91 3.44
N GLN A 453 -13.24 19.50 3.62
CA GLN A 453 -12.65 19.75 4.93
C GLN A 453 -12.39 21.22 5.13
N VAL A 454 -12.82 21.74 6.28
CA VAL A 454 -12.57 23.11 6.72
C VAL A 454 -11.72 23.07 7.98
N GLU A 455 -10.54 23.71 7.93
CA GLU A 455 -9.67 23.88 9.07
C GLU A 455 -9.63 25.34 9.46
N LYS A 456 -10.06 25.68 10.67
CA LYS A 456 -10.07 27.05 11.17
C LYS A 456 -9.21 27.19 12.41
N ARG A 457 -8.29 28.15 12.37
CA ARG A 457 -7.53 28.59 13.53
C ARG A 457 -8.23 29.80 14.15
N TRP A 458 -8.76 29.63 15.36
CA TRP A 458 -9.50 30.67 16.08
C TRP A 458 -8.55 31.64 16.81
N ASN A 459 -7.50 31.08 17.38
CA ASN A 459 -6.42 31.80 18.04
C ASN A 459 -5.11 30.98 17.97
N PRO A 460 -3.96 31.44 18.52
CA PRO A 460 -2.70 30.66 18.49
C PRO A 460 -2.80 29.28 19.19
N ALA A 461 -3.74 29.14 20.12
CA ALA A 461 -3.90 27.91 20.89
C ALA A 461 -4.98 26.97 20.35
N LEU A 462 -6.02 27.47 19.69
CA LEU A 462 -7.20 26.69 19.29
C LEU A 462 -7.34 26.58 17.77
N LYS A 463 -7.40 25.34 17.29
CA LYS A 463 -7.69 24.96 15.90
C LYS A 463 -8.85 23.94 15.89
N THR A 464 -9.82 24.15 15.00
CA THR A 464 -10.88 23.17 14.72
C THR A 464 -10.79 22.66 13.29
N THR A 465 -11.22 21.44 13.09
CA THR A 465 -11.36 20.81 11.78
C THR A 465 -12.76 20.21 11.68
N LEU A 466 -13.45 20.51 10.60
CA LEU A 466 -14.73 19.88 10.24
C LEU A 466 -14.54 19.25 8.86
N MET A 467 -15.04 18.03 8.69
CA MET A 467 -15.02 17.35 7.39
C MET A 467 -16.36 16.63 7.19
N TYR A 468 -16.85 16.71 5.96
CA TYR A 468 -17.93 15.87 5.43
C TYR A 468 -17.40 15.06 4.27
N MET A 469 -17.78 13.78 4.20
CA MET A 469 -17.44 12.88 3.10
C MET A 469 -18.67 12.07 2.71
N ASN A 470 -18.93 12.00 1.40
CA ASN A 470 -19.83 11.01 0.82
C ASN A 470 -19.00 9.95 0.12
N GLN A 471 -19.14 8.70 0.51
CA GLN A 471 -18.39 7.55 0.00
C GLN A 471 -19.32 6.53 -0.65
N ARG A 472 -18.91 6.03 -1.81
CA ARG A 472 -19.50 4.84 -2.44
C ARG A 472 -18.38 3.81 -2.61
N TYR A 473 -18.58 2.62 -2.10
CA TYR A 473 -17.60 1.55 -2.09
C TYR A 473 -18.22 0.25 -2.56
N ASN A 474 -17.72 -0.30 -3.66
CA ASN A 474 -18.20 -1.57 -4.19
C ASN A 474 -17.46 -2.73 -3.56
N LYS A 475 -17.99 -3.21 -2.44
CA LYS A 475 -17.40 -4.31 -1.66
C LYS A 475 -17.27 -5.58 -2.50
N THR A 476 -18.23 -5.86 -3.38
CA THR A 476 -18.15 -7.02 -4.29
C THR A 476 -16.94 -6.98 -5.21
N VAL A 477 -16.58 -5.80 -5.74
CA VAL A 477 -15.41 -5.67 -6.63
C VAL A 477 -14.11 -5.72 -5.85
N VAL A 478 -14.04 -5.02 -4.71
CA VAL A 478 -12.79 -4.84 -3.98
C VAL A 478 -12.49 -6.03 -3.04
N GLU A 479 -13.53 -6.59 -2.41
CA GLU A 479 -13.39 -7.65 -1.40
C GLU A 479 -13.95 -9.01 -1.85
N GLY A 480 -14.67 -9.05 -2.98
CA GLY A 480 -15.25 -10.28 -3.55
C GLY A 480 -16.72 -10.50 -3.20
N GLU A 481 -17.29 -9.80 -2.22
CA GLU A 481 -18.68 -9.98 -1.75
C GLU A 481 -19.24 -8.70 -1.11
N GLY A 482 -20.53 -8.63 -0.83
CA GLY A 482 -21.16 -7.64 0.06
C GLY A 482 -21.86 -6.45 -0.62
N GLY A 483 -21.83 -6.31 -1.96
CA GLY A 483 -22.59 -5.29 -2.68
C GLY A 483 -21.97 -3.87 -2.65
N MET A 484 -22.81 -2.89 -3.00
CA MET A 484 -22.44 -1.47 -2.97
C MET A 484 -22.75 -0.89 -1.58
N ILE A 485 -21.79 -0.19 -1.01
CA ILE A 485 -21.94 0.52 0.27
C ILE A 485 -21.92 2.02 -0.01
N ASN A 486 -22.95 2.71 0.49
CA ASN A 486 -23.07 4.17 0.46
C ASN A 486 -23.01 4.70 1.88
N ALA A 487 -22.11 5.65 2.14
CA ALA A 487 -21.92 6.21 3.47
C ALA A 487 -21.79 7.73 3.43
N ASN A 488 -22.37 8.39 4.43
CA ASN A 488 -22.10 9.79 4.75
C ASN A 488 -21.28 9.84 6.03
N ILE A 489 -20.16 10.52 6.00
CA ILE A 489 -19.20 10.53 7.11
C ILE A 489 -18.96 11.97 7.55
N PHE A 490 -19.09 12.22 8.84
CA PHE A 490 -18.89 13.51 9.46
C PHE A 490 -17.73 13.40 10.45
N VAL A 491 -16.80 14.37 10.40
CA VAL A 491 -15.66 14.43 11.32
C VAL A 491 -15.59 15.81 11.93
N ALA A 492 -15.43 15.87 13.25
CA ALA A 492 -15.19 17.08 14.00
C ALA A 492 -13.96 16.88 14.89
N GLY A 493 -12.96 17.73 14.72
CA GLY A 493 -11.70 17.68 15.47
C GLY A 493 -11.36 19.01 16.11
N VAL A 494 -10.82 18.95 17.33
CA VAL A 494 -10.33 20.11 18.08
C VAL A 494 -8.89 19.84 18.50
N LYS A 495 -8.00 20.80 18.25
CA LYS A 495 -6.64 20.80 18.79
C LYS A 495 -6.45 22.06 19.64
N TRP A 496 -6.22 21.85 20.92
CA TRP A 496 -6.11 22.90 21.90
C TRP A 496 -4.76 22.86 22.62
N LYS A 497 -3.96 23.89 22.48
CA LYS A 497 -2.74 24.11 23.25
C LYS A 497 -3.12 24.69 24.60
N LEU A 498 -3.19 23.86 25.62
CA LEU A 498 -3.51 24.27 27.01
C LEU A 498 -2.36 25.05 27.63
N SER A 499 -1.12 24.71 27.28
CA SER A 499 0.09 25.42 27.69
C SER A 499 1.16 25.32 26.59
N THR A 500 2.35 25.84 26.84
CA THR A 500 3.52 25.69 25.94
C THR A 500 3.95 24.23 25.79
N ARG A 501 3.67 23.39 26.78
CA ARG A 501 4.06 21.96 26.80
C ARG A 501 2.89 21.00 26.71
N THR A 502 1.66 21.47 26.88
CA THR A 502 0.47 20.60 26.94
C THR A 502 -0.46 20.90 25.78
N THR A 503 -0.78 19.88 24.98
CA THR A 503 -1.75 19.96 23.90
C THR A 503 -2.77 18.84 24.06
N LEU A 504 -4.06 19.18 24.00
CA LEU A 504 -5.17 18.24 23.92
C LEU A 504 -5.69 18.22 22.48
N ARG A 505 -5.82 17.04 21.91
CA ARG A 505 -6.55 16.79 20.65
C ARG A 505 -7.74 15.89 20.96
N THR A 506 -8.90 16.31 20.51
CA THR A 506 -10.12 15.49 20.55
C THR A 506 -10.70 15.38 19.16
N GLU A 507 -11.36 14.24 18.90
CA GLU A 507 -11.95 13.96 17.61
C GLU A 507 -13.23 13.15 17.81
N ALA A 508 -14.29 13.49 17.10
CA ALA A 508 -15.53 12.74 17.03
C ALA A 508 -15.88 12.52 15.56
N GLN A 509 -16.29 11.30 15.21
CA GLN A 509 -16.70 10.94 13.86
C GLN A 509 -18.01 10.16 13.92
N TYR A 510 -18.84 10.34 12.89
CA TYR A 510 -20.07 9.58 12.68
C TYR A 510 -20.17 9.17 11.21
N MET A 511 -20.39 7.89 10.97
CA MET A 511 -20.70 7.35 9.65
C MET A 511 -22.15 6.87 9.66
N GLN A 512 -22.93 7.40 8.74
CA GLN A 512 -24.27 6.95 8.45
C GLN A 512 -24.27 6.07 7.20
N SER A 513 -24.72 4.84 7.32
CA SER A 513 -24.88 3.91 6.20
C SER A 513 -26.06 2.97 6.45
N LYS A 514 -26.82 2.68 5.39
CA LYS A 514 -27.85 1.63 5.42
C LYS A 514 -27.35 0.30 4.87
N ASP A 515 -26.10 0.28 4.39
CA ASP A 515 -25.48 -0.84 3.72
C ASP A 515 -24.37 -1.43 4.58
N GLY A 516 -24.03 -2.70 4.36
CA GLY A 516 -22.94 -3.40 5.07
C GLY A 516 -23.21 -3.47 6.58
N ASP A 517 -22.23 -3.00 7.37
CA ASP A 517 -22.29 -3.06 8.83
C ASP A 517 -23.09 -1.91 9.47
N GLY A 518 -23.71 -1.05 8.65
CA GLY A 518 -24.54 0.07 9.11
C GLY A 518 -23.72 1.24 9.67
N ASP A 519 -24.29 1.88 10.70
CA ASP A 519 -23.76 3.10 11.30
C ASP A 519 -22.55 2.83 12.21
N TRP A 520 -21.60 3.78 12.22
CA TRP A 520 -20.43 3.75 13.08
C TRP A 520 -20.21 5.08 13.79
N LEU A 521 -19.70 4.99 15.01
CA LEU A 521 -19.24 6.13 15.81
C LEU A 521 -17.77 5.96 16.14
N PHE A 522 -17.03 7.07 16.19
CA PHE A 522 -15.62 7.07 16.63
C PHE A 522 -15.36 8.29 17.52
N GLY A 523 -14.63 8.06 18.59
CA GLY A 523 -14.14 9.09 19.48
C GLY A 523 -12.66 8.92 19.79
N LEU A 524 -11.91 10.04 19.89
CA LEU A 524 -10.50 10.04 20.27
C LEU A 524 -10.21 11.21 21.20
N ALA A 525 -9.39 10.95 22.21
CA ALA A 525 -8.73 11.97 23.02
C ALA A 525 -7.23 11.67 23.13
N GLU A 526 -6.40 12.66 22.81
CA GLU A 526 -4.94 12.59 22.84
C GLU A 526 -4.39 13.75 23.66
N LEU A 527 -3.64 13.45 24.70
CA LEU A 527 -2.96 14.41 25.55
C LEU A 527 -1.45 14.30 25.32
N SER A 528 -0.87 15.33 24.70
CA SER A 528 0.57 15.43 24.50
C SER A 528 1.19 16.32 25.59
N LEU A 529 2.17 15.77 26.32
CA LEU A 529 2.98 16.44 27.31
C LEU A 529 4.42 16.54 26.80
N ALA A 530 4.72 17.64 26.12
CA ALA A 530 6.05 17.85 25.56
C ALA A 530 7.12 17.96 26.65
N PRO A 531 8.35 17.42 26.43
CA PRO A 531 8.83 16.88 25.15
C PRO A 531 8.53 15.39 24.92
N SER A 532 8.11 14.62 25.92
CA SER A 532 8.34 13.18 25.90
C SER A 532 7.09 12.30 25.91
N TRP A 533 5.97 12.74 26.49
CA TRP A 533 4.83 11.87 26.73
C TRP A 533 3.62 12.19 25.85
N MET A 534 2.94 11.14 25.39
CA MET A 534 1.65 11.23 24.72
C MET A 534 0.75 10.08 25.19
N PHE A 535 -0.45 10.42 25.61
CA PHE A 535 -1.51 9.51 26.05
C PHE A 535 -2.66 9.58 25.05
N THR A 536 -3.06 8.46 24.49
CA THR A 536 -4.15 8.39 23.52
C THR A 536 -5.16 7.36 23.96
N VAL A 537 -6.42 7.72 23.93
CA VAL A 537 -7.55 6.80 24.08
C VAL A 537 -8.49 7.01 22.90
N SER A 538 -9.01 5.93 22.34
CA SER A 538 -9.99 5.96 21.27
C SER A 538 -10.96 4.80 21.40
N ASP A 539 -12.16 4.99 20.87
CA ASP A 539 -13.16 3.95 20.74
C ASP A 539 -13.90 4.10 19.41
N GLN A 540 -14.05 2.98 18.71
CA GLN A 540 -14.83 2.87 17.49
C GLN A 540 -15.97 1.90 17.76
N TYR A 541 -17.21 2.36 17.67
CA TYR A 541 -18.39 1.59 17.96
C TYR A 541 -19.22 1.35 16.70
N ASN A 542 -19.49 0.09 16.40
CA ASN A 542 -20.45 -0.26 15.36
C ASN A 542 -21.86 -0.20 15.94
N ALA A 543 -22.62 0.81 15.56
CA ALA A 543 -23.99 1.00 16.02
C ALA A 543 -25.04 0.30 15.13
N GLY A 544 -24.61 -0.15 13.94
CA GLY A 544 -25.51 -0.72 12.93
C GLY A 544 -25.82 -2.20 13.13
N SER A 545 -24.82 -3.06 13.14
CA SER A 545 -25.03 -4.52 13.08
C SER A 545 -24.48 -5.28 14.28
N THR A 546 -23.22 -5.08 14.65
CA THR A 546 -22.53 -5.92 15.64
C THR A 546 -22.65 -5.42 17.06
N HIS A 547 -22.84 -4.13 17.26
CA HIS A 547 -22.86 -3.44 18.56
C HIS A 547 -21.59 -3.67 19.39
N ILE A 548 -20.44 -3.74 18.70
CA ILE A 548 -19.14 -4.00 19.31
C ILE A 548 -18.34 -2.69 19.42
N HIS A 549 -17.67 -2.52 20.56
CA HIS A 549 -16.69 -1.46 20.80
C HIS A 549 -15.28 -1.94 20.45
N TYR A 550 -14.55 -1.18 19.65
CA TYR A 550 -13.16 -1.40 19.28
C TYR A 550 -12.32 -0.27 19.88
N TYR A 551 -11.89 -0.49 21.12
CA TYR A 551 -11.23 0.52 21.94
C TYR A 551 -9.71 0.33 21.93
N GLN A 552 -8.98 1.44 22.09
CA GLN A 552 -7.54 1.46 22.24
C GLN A 552 -7.11 2.48 23.29
N ALA A 553 -6.14 2.09 24.12
CA ALA A 553 -5.42 2.97 25.02
C ALA A 553 -3.93 2.84 24.75
N LEU A 554 -3.26 3.96 24.48
CA LEU A 554 -1.84 3.99 24.10
C LEU A 554 -1.09 5.00 24.99
N VAL A 555 0.11 4.65 25.42
CA VAL A 555 1.06 5.54 26.06
C VAL A 555 2.34 5.54 25.23
N THR A 556 2.73 6.71 24.71
CA THR A 556 3.96 6.88 23.95
C THR A 556 4.95 7.72 24.73
N PHE A 557 6.18 7.24 24.84
CA PHE A 557 7.32 7.93 25.42
C PHE A 557 8.41 8.12 24.37
N VAL A 558 8.92 9.35 24.24
CA VAL A 558 10.02 9.70 23.34
C VAL A 558 11.12 10.38 24.13
N HIS A 559 12.35 9.87 24.02
CA HIS A 559 13.51 10.49 24.62
C HIS A 559 14.75 10.31 23.73
N GLY A 560 15.29 11.41 23.23
CA GLY A 560 16.38 11.37 22.24
C GLY A 560 15.99 10.56 21.02
N ALA A 561 16.76 9.53 20.72
CA ALA A 561 16.53 8.62 19.60
C ALA A 561 15.58 7.44 19.92
N HIS A 562 15.09 7.34 21.15
CA HIS A 562 14.22 6.26 21.60
C HIS A 562 12.74 6.66 21.50
N ARG A 563 11.93 5.77 20.97
CA ARG A 563 10.46 5.85 21.02
C ARG A 563 9.91 4.52 21.52
N LEU A 564 9.19 4.56 22.62
CA LEU A 564 8.47 3.42 23.19
C LEU A 564 6.98 3.72 23.19
N GLN A 565 6.18 2.78 22.75
CA GLN A 565 4.73 2.85 22.81
C GLN A 565 4.20 1.56 23.43
N LEU A 566 3.38 1.70 24.46
CA LEU A 566 2.63 0.61 25.07
C LEU A 566 1.17 0.83 24.79
N GLY A 567 0.47 -0.24 24.50
CA GLY A 567 -0.94 -0.19 24.19
C GLY A 567 -1.72 -1.39 24.72
N TYR A 568 -3.01 -1.20 24.85
CA TYR A 568 -3.97 -2.26 25.06
C TYR A 568 -5.26 -1.92 24.31
N GLY A 569 -5.84 -2.91 23.63
CA GLY A 569 -7.08 -2.64 22.93
C GLY A 569 -7.59 -3.83 22.14
N ARG A 570 -8.68 -3.54 21.44
CA ARG A 570 -9.36 -4.41 20.48
C ARG A 570 -9.51 -3.67 19.17
N THR A 571 -9.10 -4.30 18.07
CA THR A 571 -9.27 -3.78 16.71
C THR A 571 -10.33 -4.57 15.95
N HIS A 572 -11.04 -3.92 15.03
CA HIS A 572 -11.88 -4.63 14.05
C HIS A 572 -11.01 -5.21 12.93
N ASP A 573 -11.59 -6.13 12.18
CA ASP A 573 -11.03 -6.57 10.90
C ASP A 573 -11.21 -5.50 9.81
N GLY A 574 -10.41 -5.61 8.75
CA GLY A 574 -10.51 -4.68 7.62
C GLY A 574 -9.22 -4.61 6.82
N TYR A 575 -9.21 -3.71 5.85
CA TYR A 575 -8.04 -3.49 5.01
C TYR A 575 -7.19 -2.33 5.53
N ASN A 576 -5.91 -2.58 5.74
CA ASN A 576 -4.91 -1.53 5.92
C ASN A 576 -4.24 -1.27 4.56
N CYS A 577 -4.22 0.00 4.14
CA CYS A 577 -3.68 0.39 2.84
C CYS A 577 -2.63 1.47 2.98
N SER A 578 -1.61 1.40 2.12
CA SER A 578 -0.58 2.42 1.96
C SER A 578 -0.20 2.50 0.48
N GLY A 579 -0.24 3.71 -0.09
CA GLY A 579 0.10 3.97 -1.48
C GLY A 579 -0.77 3.20 -2.50
N GLY A 580 -1.99 2.79 -2.15
CA GLY A 580 -2.88 2.01 -3.02
C GLY A 580 -2.62 0.50 -3.00
N VAL A 581 -1.78 0.01 -2.10
CA VAL A 581 -1.60 -1.41 -1.79
C VAL A 581 -2.30 -1.71 -0.48
N CYS A 582 -3.17 -2.70 -0.48
CA CYS A 582 -3.99 -3.04 0.68
C CYS A 582 -3.74 -4.48 1.15
N ARG A 583 -3.74 -4.65 2.47
CA ARG A 583 -3.67 -5.95 3.13
C ARG A 583 -4.84 -6.10 4.11
N TYR A 584 -5.48 -7.26 4.08
CA TYR A 584 -6.47 -7.60 5.09
C TYR A 584 -5.80 -7.84 6.45
N MET A 585 -6.30 -7.16 7.45
CA MET A 585 -5.87 -7.29 8.84
C MET A 585 -7.01 -7.96 9.62
N PRO A 586 -6.77 -9.13 10.23
CA PRO A 586 -7.79 -9.78 11.07
C PRO A 586 -8.02 -8.98 12.35
N PRO A 587 -9.18 -9.13 13.01
CA PRO A 587 -9.46 -8.48 14.27
C PRO A 587 -8.51 -9.00 15.35
N THR A 588 -8.08 -8.12 16.25
CA THR A 588 -7.15 -8.48 17.33
C THR A 588 -7.60 -7.88 18.65
N LYS A 589 -7.19 -8.53 19.75
CA LYS A 589 -7.26 -7.98 21.12
C LYS A 589 -6.01 -8.35 21.88
N GLY A 590 -5.50 -7.43 22.67
CA GLY A 590 -4.37 -7.71 23.54
C GLY A 590 -3.51 -6.51 23.88
N ALA A 591 -2.41 -6.78 24.55
CA ALA A 591 -1.38 -5.79 24.88
C ALA A 591 -0.37 -5.67 23.73
N THR A 592 -0.03 -4.45 23.36
CA THR A 592 0.93 -4.14 22.29
C THR A 592 2.13 -3.38 22.84
N LEU A 593 3.30 -3.63 22.27
CA LEU A 593 4.50 -2.86 22.49
C LEU A 593 5.13 -2.54 21.13
N SER A 594 5.45 -1.26 20.91
CA SER A 594 6.24 -0.82 19.77
C SER A 594 7.45 -0.04 20.28
N TYR A 595 8.63 -0.43 19.86
CA TYR A 595 9.87 0.23 20.23
C TYR A 595 10.71 0.52 18.99
N SER A 596 11.24 1.74 18.91
CA SER A 596 12.22 2.10 17.89
C SER A 596 13.37 2.91 18.48
N TYR A 597 14.57 2.63 18.00
CA TYR A 597 15.80 3.32 18.35
C TYR A 597 16.66 3.53 17.11
N ASN A 598 17.19 4.74 16.92
CA ASN A 598 18.10 5.08 15.83
C ASN A 598 19.38 5.69 16.42
N PHE A 599 20.56 5.32 15.94
CA PHE A 599 21.84 5.79 16.40
C PHE A 599 22.85 6.06 15.29
#